data_03edfb3b0fe4ed2c6f5b55e5f10a3da2
#
_entry.id   03edfb3b0fe4ed2c6f5b55e5f10a3da2
#
_cell.length_a   1.000
_cell.length_b   1.000
_cell.length_c   1.000
_cell.angle_alpha   90.00
_cell.angle_beta   90.00
_cell.angle_gamma   90.00
#
_symmetry.space_group_name_H-M   'P 1'
#
loop_
_entity.id
_entity.type
_entity.pdbx_description
1 polymer ?
#
loop_
_entity_poly.entity_id
_entity_poly.type
_entity_poly.pdbx_seq_one_letter_code
_entity_poly.pdbx_strand_id
1 'polypeptide(L)'
;LPNSMHAEWAIRAMQAGKHVLCEKPLALNLAEVMHMFQVARQCGVMLLEAYPYWFQPQTRDLLACLSHDKIGEVRSMQASFGFTVGNTDTNIRMKPDLGGGALLDAGSYPLSLIRLVMGCAPEGVMAHANWASTGVDINLMATLFYADGRRAQMSCAMDTANHRRATIVGSRGTVETEYLNHTSDSQTHAWGYLPSQLRVRQGIANSVPFEEIRSASGSGFSFDA
;
A
#
# COMPACT_ATOMS: atom_id res chain seq x y z
N LEU A 1 -11.52 -14.19 3.69
CA LEU A 1 -12.80 -13.84 3.03
C LEU A 1 -12.52 -13.10 1.73
N PRO A 2 -13.39 -13.21 0.71
CA PRO A 2 -13.38 -12.31 -0.44
C PRO A 2 -13.63 -10.85 -0.03
N ASN A 3 -13.11 -9.90 -0.82
CA ASN A 3 -13.25 -8.47 -0.52
C ASN A 3 -14.72 -8.04 -0.36
N SER A 4 -15.64 -8.61 -1.14
CA SER A 4 -17.08 -8.33 -1.07
C SER A 4 -17.74 -8.74 0.25
N MET A 5 -17.09 -9.55 1.07
CA MET A 5 -17.62 -10.00 2.36
C MET A 5 -17.07 -9.22 3.56
N HIS A 6 -16.07 -8.36 3.37
CA HIS A 6 -15.40 -7.67 4.48
C HIS A 6 -16.37 -6.79 5.26
N ALA A 7 -17.13 -5.93 4.58
CA ALA A 7 -18.05 -5.01 5.25
C ALA A 7 -19.11 -5.75 6.07
N GLU A 8 -19.76 -6.75 5.51
CA GLU A 8 -20.81 -7.51 6.18
C GLU A 8 -20.29 -8.18 7.47
N TRP A 9 -19.20 -8.93 7.35
CA TRP A 9 -18.69 -9.69 8.49
C TRP A 9 -18.05 -8.80 9.57
N ALA A 10 -17.36 -7.74 9.17
CA ALA A 10 -16.84 -6.75 10.11
C ALA A 10 -17.97 -6.07 10.89
N ILE A 11 -19.06 -5.65 10.22
CA ILE A 11 -20.22 -5.05 10.87
C ILE A 11 -20.87 -6.02 11.86
N ARG A 12 -21.08 -7.27 11.47
CA ARG A 12 -21.65 -8.31 12.38
C ARG A 12 -20.78 -8.52 13.62
N ALA A 13 -19.46 -8.56 13.45
CA ALA A 13 -18.54 -8.71 14.57
C ALA A 13 -18.56 -7.49 15.51
N MET A 14 -18.59 -6.27 14.96
CA MET A 14 -18.69 -5.05 15.76
C MET A 14 -20.01 -4.94 16.51
N GLN A 15 -21.13 -5.33 15.90
CA GLN A 15 -22.44 -5.41 16.56
C GLN A 15 -22.48 -6.45 17.68
N ALA A 16 -21.62 -7.48 17.61
CA ALA A 16 -21.41 -8.43 18.69
C ALA A 16 -20.38 -7.94 19.73
N GLY A 17 -20.01 -6.65 19.73
CA GLY A 17 -19.11 -6.03 20.69
C GLY A 17 -17.63 -6.36 20.50
N LYS A 18 -17.20 -6.80 19.30
CA LYS A 18 -15.80 -7.16 19.03
C LYS A 18 -15.05 -6.02 18.35
N HIS A 19 -13.82 -5.77 18.79
CA HIS A 19 -12.86 -5.01 17.99
C HIS A 19 -12.51 -5.83 16.74
N VAL A 20 -12.32 -5.15 15.60
CA VAL A 20 -12.12 -5.81 14.31
C VAL A 20 -10.81 -5.35 13.65
N LEU A 21 -9.96 -6.31 13.32
CA LEU A 21 -8.88 -6.16 12.35
C LEU A 21 -9.37 -6.80 11.04
N CYS A 22 -9.60 -5.98 10.03
CA CYS A 22 -10.14 -6.41 8.75
C CYS A 22 -9.07 -6.40 7.67
N GLU A 23 -9.00 -7.46 6.86
CA GLU A 23 -8.11 -7.50 5.71
C GLU A 23 -8.34 -6.34 4.74
N LYS A 24 -7.27 -5.98 4.03
CA LYS A 24 -7.31 -5.00 2.95
C LYS A 24 -7.88 -5.62 1.65
N PRO A 25 -8.55 -4.86 0.80
CA PRO A 25 -9.09 -3.52 1.08
C PRO A 25 -10.23 -3.61 2.08
N LEU A 26 -10.41 -2.60 2.90
CA LEU A 26 -11.39 -2.60 3.99
C LEU A 26 -12.82 -2.92 3.49
N ALA A 27 -13.19 -2.39 2.33
CA ALA A 27 -14.44 -2.66 1.64
C ALA A 27 -14.32 -2.34 0.14
N LEU A 28 -15.38 -2.55 -0.64
CA LEU A 28 -15.38 -2.33 -2.09
C LEU A 28 -15.56 -0.87 -2.49
N ASN A 29 -16.13 -0.05 -1.62
CA ASN A 29 -16.44 1.35 -1.92
C ASN A 29 -16.51 2.23 -0.66
N LEU A 30 -16.51 3.54 -0.87
CA LEU A 30 -16.52 4.53 0.21
C LEU A 30 -17.76 4.42 1.10
N ALA A 31 -18.93 4.11 0.54
CA ALA A 31 -20.18 4.04 1.32
C ALA A 31 -20.12 2.91 2.35
N GLU A 32 -19.61 1.75 1.96
CA GLU A 32 -19.38 0.63 2.87
C GLU A 32 -18.36 1.00 3.96
N VAL A 33 -17.21 1.60 3.59
CA VAL A 33 -16.20 2.06 4.57
C VAL A 33 -16.78 3.02 5.58
N MET A 34 -17.54 4.03 5.12
CA MET A 34 -18.20 5.01 5.99
C MET A 34 -19.19 4.34 6.95
N HIS A 35 -19.97 3.39 6.46
CA HIS A 35 -20.91 2.62 7.27
C HIS A 35 -20.20 1.77 8.33
N MET A 36 -19.12 1.08 7.97
CA MET A 36 -18.30 0.30 8.91
C MET A 36 -17.77 1.17 10.06
N PHE A 37 -17.20 2.34 9.76
CA PHE A 37 -16.73 3.27 10.79
C PHE A 37 -17.87 3.88 11.62
N GLN A 38 -19.05 4.09 11.03
CA GLN A 38 -20.24 4.51 11.79
C GLN A 38 -20.65 3.44 12.80
N VAL A 39 -20.73 2.18 12.39
CA VAL A 39 -21.06 1.06 13.28
C VAL A 39 -20.00 0.90 14.38
N ALA A 40 -18.71 0.98 14.04
CA ALA A 40 -17.66 0.93 15.03
C ALA A 40 -17.83 1.98 16.15
N ARG A 41 -18.13 3.23 15.77
CA ARG A 41 -18.42 4.30 16.75
C ARG A 41 -19.67 4.03 17.57
N GLN A 42 -20.75 3.55 16.95
CA GLN A 42 -22.02 3.25 17.64
C GLN A 42 -21.87 2.12 18.66
N CYS A 43 -21.06 1.11 18.34
CA CYS A 43 -20.80 -0.04 19.21
C CYS A 43 -19.67 0.22 20.21
N GLY A 44 -18.94 1.33 20.15
CA GLY A 44 -17.81 1.65 21.03
C GLY A 44 -16.63 0.69 20.84
N VAL A 45 -16.42 0.19 19.62
CA VAL A 45 -15.35 -0.76 19.29
C VAL A 45 -14.38 -0.18 18.27
N MET A 46 -13.18 -0.75 18.17
CA MET A 46 -12.18 -0.38 17.17
C MET A 46 -12.37 -1.17 15.88
N LEU A 47 -12.15 -0.47 14.75
CA LEU A 47 -12.00 -1.06 13.44
C LEU A 47 -10.65 -0.60 12.86
N LEU A 48 -9.82 -1.55 12.45
CA LEU A 48 -8.53 -1.30 11.82
C LEU A 48 -8.42 -2.09 10.52
N GLU A 49 -7.94 -1.45 9.47
CA GLU A 49 -7.58 -2.10 8.21
C GLU A 49 -6.19 -2.71 8.29
N ALA A 50 -6.05 -3.96 7.86
CA ALA A 50 -4.82 -4.73 7.99
C ALA A 50 -3.84 -4.43 6.83
N TYR A 51 -3.05 -3.37 6.97
CA TYR A 51 -1.90 -3.10 6.12
C TYR A 51 -0.60 -3.46 6.84
N PRO A 52 -0.03 -4.67 6.66
CA PRO A 52 1.16 -5.12 7.40
C PRO A 52 2.35 -4.19 7.26
N TYR A 53 2.56 -3.58 6.07
CA TYR A 53 3.71 -2.69 5.84
C TYR A 53 3.72 -1.46 6.77
N TRP A 54 2.56 -1.00 7.26
CA TRP A 54 2.44 0.13 8.19
C TRP A 54 3.17 -0.11 9.50
N PHE A 55 3.17 -1.36 9.97
CA PHE A 55 3.75 -1.77 11.24
C PHE A 55 5.21 -2.22 11.11
N GLN A 56 5.76 -2.23 9.89
CA GLN A 56 7.13 -2.63 9.66
C GLN A 56 8.13 -1.53 10.07
N PRO A 57 9.30 -1.91 10.64
CA PRO A 57 10.37 -0.97 10.96
C PRO A 57 10.76 -0.08 9.78
N GLN A 58 10.78 -0.62 8.56
CA GLN A 58 11.06 0.11 7.33
C GLN A 58 10.15 1.33 7.13
N THR A 59 8.85 1.22 7.43
CA THR A 59 7.91 2.33 7.30
C THR A 59 8.21 3.41 8.33
N ARG A 60 8.59 3.04 9.57
CA ARG A 60 9.03 4.00 10.59
C ARG A 60 10.30 4.74 10.15
N ASP A 61 11.29 4.02 9.60
CA ASP A 61 12.53 4.62 9.10
C ASP A 61 12.26 5.55 7.90
N LEU A 62 11.35 5.16 7.00
CA LEU A 62 10.90 6.02 5.91
C LEU A 62 10.31 7.34 6.46
N LEU A 63 9.36 7.25 7.39
CA LEU A 63 8.73 8.43 8.00
C LEU A 63 9.75 9.28 8.76
N ALA A 64 10.73 8.68 9.43
CA ALA A 64 11.82 9.39 10.07
C ALA A 64 12.69 10.14 9.05
N CYS A 65 12.98 9.56 7.89
CA CYS A 65 13.69 10.27 6.81
C CYS A 65 12.94 11.51 6.32
N LEU A 66 11.62 11.43 6.23
CA LEU A 66 10.77 12.56 5.80
C LEU A 66 10.67 13.62 6.91
N SER A 67 10.41 13.22 8.16
CA SER A 67 10.24 14.13 9.29
C SER A 67 11.54 14.84 9.69
N HIS A 68 12.71 14.21 9.54
CA HIS A 68 14.01 14.79 9.78
C HIS A 68 14.56 15.60 8.60
N ASP A 69 13.70 15.89 7.61
CA ASP A 69 14.02 16.75 6.48
C ASP A 69 15.23 16.29 5.62
N LYS A 70 15.48 14.96 5.60
CA LYS A 70 16.65 14.41 4.88
C LYS A 70 16.62 14.68 3.38
N ILE A 71 15.43 14.79 2.80
CA ILE A 71 15.22 15.03 1.36
C ILE A 71 14.56 16.38 1.06
N GLY A 72 14.30 17.19 2.06
CA GLY A 72 13.54 18.42 1.92
C GLY A 72 12.05 18.19 1.72
N GLU A 73 11.35 19.16 1.17
CA GLU A 73 9.92 19.05 0.86
C GLU A 73 9.68 18.00 -0.22
N VAL A 74 8.76 17.08 0.02
CA VAL A 74 8.34 16.10 -0.99
C VAL A 74 7.73 16.83 -2.19
N ARG A 75 8.23 16.55 -3.40
CA ARG A 75 7.78 17.13 -4.66
C ARG A 75 6.99 16.14 -5.49
N SER A 76 7.45 14.92 -5.58
CA SER A 76 6.77 13.86 -6.31
C SER A 76 7.05 12.49 -5.72
N MET A 77 6.22 11.52 -6.10
CA MET A 77 6.38 10.12 -5.71
C MET A 77 5.92 9.19 -6.82
N GLN A 78 6.61 8.06 -6.92
CA GLN A 78 6.15 6.92 -7.74
C GLN A 78 6.08 5.70 -6.84
N ALA A 79 5.00 4.91 -6.98
CA ALA A 79 4.86 3.64 -6.27
C ALA A 79 4.23 2.57 -7.17
N SER A 80 4.71 1.36 -7.06
CA SER A 80 4.23 0.24 -7.88
C SER A 80 4.16 -1.05 -7.08
N PHE A 81 3.17 -1.87 -7.43
CA PHE A 81 3.07 -3.25 -6.96
C PHE A 81 2.49 -4.13 -8.07
N GLY A 82 3.20 -5.19 -8.42
CA GLY A 82 2.71 -6.17 -9.37
C GLY A 82 3.21 -7.57 -9.06
N PHE A 83 2.45 -8.54 -9.53
CA PHE A 83 2.76 -9.96 -9.46
C PHE A 83 1.98 -10.71 -10.55
N THR A 84 2.29 -11.97 -10.78
CA THR A 84 1.50 -12.82 -11.69
C THR A 84 0.48 -13.62 -10.89
N VAL A 85 -0.82 -13.41 -11.15
CA VAL A 85 -1.88 -14.20 -10.54
C VAL A 85 -1.89 -15.60 -11.13
N GLY A 86 -1.87 -16.61 -10.26
CA GLY A 86 -2.01 -18.03 -10.66
C GLY A 86 -3.46 -18.50 -10.64
N ASN A 87 -3.74 -19.61 -11.33
CA ASN A 87 -5.05 -20.27 -11.35
C ASN A 87 -6.21 -19.32 -11.65
N THR A 88 -6.12 -18.59 -12.77
CA THR A 88 -7.05 -17.53 -13.16
C THR A 88 -8.51 -17.93 -13.15
N ASP A 89 -8.83 -19.21 -13.45
CA ASP A 89 -10.22 -19.71 -13.52
C ASP A 89 -10.89 -19.79 -12.15
N THR A 90 -10.12 -20.08 -11.10
CA THR A 90 -10.65 -20.28 -9.73
C THR A 90 -10.29 -19.18 -8.75
N ASN A 91 -9.33 -18.32 -9.08
CA ASN A 91 -8.84 -17.28 -8.20
C ASN A 91 -9.90 -16.20 -7.98
N ILE A 92 -10.16 -15.87 -6.72
CA ILE A 92 -11.13 -14.83 -6.35
C ILE A 92 -10.76 -13.44 -6.90
N ARG A 93 -9.47 -13.18 -7.16
CA ARG A 93 -8.98 -11.92 -7.75
C ARG A 93 -9.46 -11.70 -9.18
N MET A 94 -9.87 -12.79 -9.86
CA MET A 94 -10.41 -12.75 -11.22
C MET A 94 -11.95 -12.69 -11.27
N LYS A 95 -12.62 -12.54 -10.12
CA LYS A 95 -14.09 -12.54 -9.98
C LYS A 95 -14.60 -11.16 -9.58
N PRO A 96 -15.31 -10.42 -10.48
CA PRO A 96 -15.83 -9.08 -10.19
C PRO A 96 -16.76 -9.07 -8.96
N ASP A 97 -17.65 -10.04 -8.87
CA ASP A 97 -18.67 -10.14 -7.79
C ASP A 97 -18.03 -10.36 -6.41
N LEU A 98 -16.79 -10.82 -6.36
CA LEU A 98 -16.02 -11.00 -5.12
C LEU A 98 -15.09 -9.82 -4.81
N GLY A 99 -15.17 -8.74 -5.62
CA GLY A 99 -14.29 -7.59 -5.47
C GLY A 99 -12.87 -7.86 -5.97
N GLY A 100 -12.75 -8.62 -7.08
CA GLY A 100 -11.47 -8.87 -7.74
C GLY A 100 -10.93 -7.63 -8.43
N GLY A 101 -9.76 -7.76 -9.04
CA GLY A 101 -9.07 -6.70 -9.77
C GLY A 101 -7.74 -6.27 -9.14
N ALA A 102 -6.84 -5.80 -10.01
CA ALA A 102 -5.51 -5.39 -9.61
C ALA A 102 -5.54 -4.15 -8.69
N LEU A 103 -6.45 -3.21 -8.93
CA LEU A 103 -6.55 -2.00 -8.13
C LEU A 103 -6.87 -2.31 -6.66
N LEU A 104 -7.89 -3.13 -6.41
CA LEU A 104 -8.31 -3.45 -5.04
C LEU A 104 -7.29 -4.37 -4.34
N ASP A 105 -6.68 -5.30 -5.05
CA ASP A 105 -5.73 -6.23 -4.42
C ASP A 105 -4.31 -5.65 -4.30
N ALA A 106 -3.64 -5.38 -5.43
CA ALA A 106 -2.27 -4.86 -5.47
C ALA A 106 -2.22 -3.34 -5.35
N GLY A 107 -3.12 -2.62 -6.03
CA GLY A 107 -3.11 -1.16 -6.14
C GLY A 107 -3.43 -0.43 -4.83
N SER A 108 -4.14 -1.09 -3.93
CA SER A 108 -4.40 -0.56 -2.59
C SER A 108 -3.12 -0.24 -1.82
N TYR A 109 -2.04 -1.01 -2.00
CA TYR A 109 -0.74 -0.79 -1.33
C TYR A 109 -0.02 0.47 -1.81
N PRO A 110 0.29 0.66 -3.13
CA PRO A 110 0.92 1.90 -3.59
C PRO A 110 0.04 3.12 -3.30
N LEU A 111 -1.28 3.01 -3.40
CA LEU A 111 -2.19 4.10 -3.07
C LEU A 111 -2.13 4.48 -1.59
N SER A 112 -2.14 3.48 -0.69
CA SER A 112 -1.99 3.67 0.75
C SER A 112 -0.65 4.34 1.09
N LEU A 113 0.46 3.88 0.50
CA LEU A 113 1.78 4.46 0.72
C LEU A 113 1.87 5.90 0.21
N ILE A 114 1.31 6.18 -0.98
CA ILE A 114 1.22 7.54 -1.52
C ILE A 114 0.42 8.43 -0.56
N ARG A 115 -0.70 7.94 -0.06
CA ARG A 115 -1.53 8.69 0.90
C ARG A 115 -0.77 9.00 2.19
N LEU A 116 0.02 8.04 2.68
CA LEU A 116 0.86 8.21 3.86
C LEU A 116 1.92 9.31 3.65
N VAL A 117 2.62 9.29 2.52
CA VAL A 117 3.70 10.24 2.22
C VAL A 117 3.17 11.63 1.87
N MET A 118 2.11 11.71 1.08
CA MET A 118 1.51 12.99 0.64
C MET A 118 0.70 13.67 1.74
N GLY A 119 0.16 12.93 2.70
CA GLY A 119 -0.57 13.45 3.86
C GLY A 119 -1.98 13.98 3.56
N CYS A 120 -2.37 14.11 2.29
CA CYS A 120 -3.67 14.63 1.87
C CYS A 120 -4.27 13.83 0.69
N ALA A 121 -5.54 14.02 0.41
CA ALA A 121 -6.18 13.45 -0.77
C ALA A 121 -5.76 14.23 -2.03
N PRO A 122 -5.67 13.58 -3.21
CA PRO A 122 -5.48 14.28 -4.47
C PRO A 122 -6.76 15.06 -4.85
N GLU A 123 -6.60 16.16 -5.60
CA GLU A 123 -7.72 16.90 -6.20
C GLU A 123 -8.21 16.29 -7.51
N GLY A 124 -7.31 15.62 -8.22
CA GLY A 124 -7.62 15.00 -9.51
C GLY A 124 -6.84 13.72 -9.72
N VAL A 125 -7.40 12.85 -10.53
CA VAL A 125 -6.80 11.58 -10.93
C VAL A 125 -6.99 11.37 -12.43
N MET A 126 -5.92 10.93 -13.09
CA MET A 126 -5.98 10.40 -14.46
C MET A 126 -5.50 8.95 -14.40
N ALA A 127 -6.32 8.02 -14.88
CA ALA A 127 -6.00 6.60 -14.83
C ALA A 127 -6.32 5.89 -16.15
N HIS A 128 -5.56 4.85 -16.43
CA HIS A 128 -5.80 3.92 -17.52
C HIS A 128 -5.64 2.48 -17.00
N ALA A 129 -6.57 1.62 -17.40
CA ALA A 129 -6.57 0.21 -17.00
C ALA A 129 -6.72 -0.71 -18.21
N ASN A 130 -6.08 -1.87 -18.16
CA ASN A 130 -6.37 -3.00 -19.02
C ASN A 130 -7.27 -3.98 -18.25
N TRP A 131 -8.19 -4.59 -18.98
CA TRP A 131 -9.22 -5.46 -18.41
C TRP A 131 -8.99 -6.91 -18.82
N ALA A 132 -9.15 -7.82 -17.89
CA ALA A 132 -9.23 -9.24 -18.17
C ALA A 132 -10.58 -9.60 -18.81
N SER A 133 -10.65 -10.76 -19.47
CA SER A 133 -11.90 -11.27 -20.04
C SER A 133 -13.02 -11.52 -19.01
N THR A 134 -12.65 -11.64 -17.75
CA THR A 134 -13.58 -11.79 -16.62
C THR A 134 -14.24 -10.47 -16.19
N GLY A 135 -13.76 -9.31 -16.69
CA GLY A 135 -14.28 -7.99 -16.37
C GLY A 135 -13.60 -7.31 -15.17
N VAL A 136 -12.53 -7.89 -14.62
CA VAL A 136 -11.68 -7.21 -13.62
C VAL A 136 -10.55 -6.46 -14.32
N ASP A 137 -10.07 -5.37 -13.69
CA ASP A 137 -8.82 -4.73 -14.10
C ASP A 137 -7.64 -5.67 -13.83
N ILE A 138 -6.79 -5.91 -14.85
CA ILE A 138 -5.61 -6.78 -14.73
C ILE A 138 -4.35 -5.98 -14.45
N ASN A 139 -4.26 -4.77 -14.97
CA ASN A 139 -3.27 -3.77 -14.60
C ASN A 139 -3.83 -2.36 -14.74
N LEU A 140 -3.26 -1.43 -13.97
CA LEU A 140 -3.68 -0.04 -13.95
C LEU A 140 -2.47 0.87 -13.69
N MET A 141 -2.47 2.01 -14.38
CA MET A 141 -1.59 3.14 -14.09
C MET A 141 -2.42 4.38 -13.79
N ALA A 142 -1.99 5.18 -12.80
CA ALA A 142 -2.64 6.43 -12.47
C ALA A 142 -1.65 7.53 -12.11
N THR A 143 -2.03 8.78 -12.43
CA THR A 143 -1.39 10.00 -11.95
C THR A 143 -2.36 10.73 -11.03
N LEU A 144 -1.88 11.10 -9.84
CA LEU A 144 -2.62 11.83 -8.82
C LEU A 144 -2.09 13.27 -8.77
N PHE A 145 -2.99 14.23 -8.79
CA PHE A 145 -2.71 15.67 -8.80
C PHE A 145 -3.13 16.29 -7.46
N TYR A 146 -2.25 17.09 -6.87
CA TYR A 146 -2.46 17.73 -5.58
C TYR A 146 -2.55 19.25 -5.73
N ALA A 147 -3.35 19.92 -4.87
CA ALA A 147 -3.58 21.37 -4.86
C ALA A 147 -2.29 22.20 -4.83
N ASP A 148 -1.31 21.73 -4.09
CA ASP A 148 -0.01 22.37 -3.90
C ASP A 148 1.00 22.14 -5.05
N GLY A 149 0.56 21.53 -6.13
CA GLY A 149 1.37 21.26 -7.31
C GLY A 149 2.16 19.94 -7.27
N ARG A 150 2.17 19.22 -6.14
CA ARG A 150 2.79 17.88 -6.07
C ARG A 150 2.12 16.89 -7.00
N ARG A 151 2.84 15.83 -7.35
CA ARG A 151 2.35 14.75 -8.21
C ARG A 151 2.73 13.39 -7.63
N ALA A 152 1.83 12.42 -7.76
CA ALA A 152 2.17 11.03 -7.54
C ALA A 152 1.75 10.17 -8.73
N GLN A 153 2.51 9.12 -8.98
CA GLN A 153 2.18 8.11 -9.96
C GLN A 153 2.10 6.75 -9.27
N MET A 154 1.10 5.97 -9.64
CA MET A 154 1.01 4.59 -9.19
C MET A 154 0.81 3.64 -10.36
N SER A 155 1.26 2.42 -10.18
CA SER A 155 0.88 1.30 -11.03
C SER A 155 0.64 0.05 -10.20
N CYS A 156 -0.29 -0.78 -10.67
CA CYS A 156 -0.53 -2.10 -10.11
C CYS A 156 -0.86 -3.09 -11.21
N ALA A 157 -0.48 -4.36 -10.99
CA ALA A 157 -0.67 -5.39 -11.99
C ALA A 157 -0.78 -6.78 -11.36
N MET A 158 -1.55 -7.66 -12.00
CA MET A 158 -1.65 -9.08 -11.69
C MET A 158 -1.16 -9.97 -12.84
N ASP A 159 -0.50 -9.40 -13.84
CA ASP A 159 0.03 -10.03 -15.05
C ASP A 159 1.52 -9.74 -15.29
N THR A 160 2.24 -9.34 -14.26
CA THR A 160 3.66 -8.96 -14.34
C THR A 160 4.53 -9.79 -13.41
N ALA A 161 5.85 -9.71 -13.61
CA ALA A 161 6.81 -10.20 -12.63
C ALA A 161 6.63 -9.51 -11.28
N ASN A 162 6.92 -10.24 -10.19
CA ASN A 162 6.76 -9.72 -8.83
C ASN A 162 7.66 -8.51 -8.60
N HIS A 163 7.06 -7.39 -8.22
CA HIS A 163 7.76 -6.17 -7.84
C HIS A 163 6.94 -5.34 -6.88
N ARG A 164 7.63 -4.60 -6.00
CA ARG A 164 7.00 -3.69 -5.05
C ARG A 164 8.01 -2.59 -4.72
N ARG A 165 7.83 -1.41 -5.30
CA ARG A 165 8.81 -0.32 -5.23
C ARG A 165 8.15 1.03 -5.05
N ALA A 166 8.87 1.94 -4.39
CA ALA A 166 8.53 3.34 -4.35
C ALA A 166 9.79 4.21 -4.45
N THR A 167 9.63 5.36 -5.12
CA THR A 167 10.62 6.43 -5.17
C THR A 167 9.95 7.73 -4.75
N ILE A 168 10.50 8.38 -3.73
CA ILE A 168 10.03 9.66 -3.20
C ILE A 168 11.09 10.69 -3.52
N VAL A 169 10.70 11.73 -4.23
CA VAL A 169 11.59 12.81 -4.66
C VAL A 169 11.26 14.08 -3.89
N GLY A 170 12.22 14.56 -3.14
CA GLY A 170 12.15 15.81 -2.41
C GLY A 170 12.92 16.94 -3.09
N SER A 171 12.86 18.13 -2.51
CA SER A 171 13.55 19.33 -3.00
C SER A 171 15.08 19.25 -2.86
N ARG A 172 15.60 18.36 -2.00
CA ARG A 172 17.02 18.22 -1.68
C ARG A 172 17.52 16.78 -1.64
N GLY A 173 16.71 15.82 -2.07
CA GLY A 173 17.13 14.43 -2.07
C GLY A 173 16.04 13.47 -2.53
N THR A 174 16.35 12.18 -2.45
CA THR A 174 15.47 11.10 -2.93
C THR A 174 15.53 9.92 -1.97
N VAL A 175 14.41 9.27 -1.74
CA VAL A 175 14.31 7.97 -1.06
C VAL A 175 13.79 6.93 -2.03
N GLU A 176 14.47 5.79 -2.09
CA GLU A 176 14.01 4.59 -2.79
C GLU A 176 13.76 3.46 -1.79
N THR A 177 12.69 2.72 -1.96
CA THR A 177 12.33 1.62 -1.08
C THR A 177 11.56 0.51 -1.79
N GLU A 178 11.75 -0.71 -1.31
CA GLU A 178 10.84 -1.82 -1.54
C GLU A 178 9.96 -1.96 -0.28
N TYR A 179 8.75 -1.40 -0.29
CA TYR A 179 7.85 -1.41 0.85
C TYR A 179 7.23 -2.80 1.06
N LEU A 180 7.87 -3.60 1.88
CA LEU A 180 7.53 -5.00 2.10
C LEU A 180 6.42 -5.13 3.17
N ASN A 181 5.58 -6.15 3.03
CA ASN A 181 4.59 -6.49 4.06
C ASN A 181 5.25 -7.10 5.30
N HIS A 182 6.42 -7.63 5.14
CA HIS A 182 7.20 -8.29 6.19
C HIS A 182 8.66 -8.15 5.84
N THR A 183 9.44 -7.93 6.86
CA THR A 183 10.89 -7.81 6.78
C THR A 183 11.51 -8.95 7.56
N SER A 184 12.50 -9.63 7.00
CA SER A 184 13.21 -10.71 7.67
C SER A 184 14.66 -10.71 7.25
N ASP A 185 15.57 -10.85 8.20
CA ASP A 185 16.99 -11.09 7.94
C ASP A 185 17.27 -12.53 7.47
N SER A 186 16.27 -13.40 7.55
CA SER A 186 16.40 -14.80 7.17
C SER A 186 16.37 -14.96 5.66
N GLN A 187 17.50 -15.24 5.06
CA GLN A 187 17.62 -15.63 3.65
C GLN A 187 16.97 -16.99 3.35
N THR A 188 16.50 -17.69 4.38
CA THR A 188 15.96 -19.06 4.28
C THR A 188 14.46 -19.13 4.22
N HIS A 189 13.75 -18.01 4.18
CA HIS A 189 12.29 -18.02 4.10
C HIS A 189 11.84 -18.52 2.73
N ALA A 190 10.92 -19.47 2.72
CA ALA A 190 10.35 -20.09 1.51
C ALA A 190 9.70 -19.08 0.54
N TRP A 191 9.45 -17.86 0.98
CA TRP A 191 8.84 -16.77 0.23
C TRP A 191 9.84 -15.71 -0.24
N GLY A 192 11.16 -15.90 -0.04
CA GLY A 192 12.19 -15.01 -0.56
C GLY A 192 12.16 -13.59 0.00
N TYR A 193 11.98 -13.43 1.30
CA TYR A 193 11.99 -12.11 1.95
C TYR A 193 13.39 -11.50 1.90
N LEU A 194 13.46 -10.31 1.33
CA LEU A 194 14.68 -9.52 1.32
C LEU A 194 14.83 -8.73 2.62
N PRO A 195 16.06 -8.45 3.05
CA PRO A 195 16.30 -7.49 4.12
C PRO A 195 15.62 -6.16 3.79
N SER A 196 14.96 -5.59 4.77
CA SER A 196 14.33 -4.28 4.61
C SER A 196 15.40 -3.20 4.55
N GLN A 197 15.40 -2.44 3.45
CA GLN A 197 16.34 -1.33 3.30
C GLN A 197 15.70 -0.15 2.58
N LEU A 198 16.14 1.04 2.97
CA LEU A 198 15.91 2.28 2.26
C LEU A 198 17.23 2.73 1.63
N ARG A 199 17.14 3.33 0.45
CA ARG A 199 18.25 4.03 -0.19
C ARG A 199 17.93 5.52 -0.18
N VAL A 200 18.75 6.30 0.51
CA VAL A 200 18.56 7.74 0.68
C VAL A 200 19.71 8.48 0.02
N ARG A 201 19.39 9.41 -0.86
CA ARG A 201 20.33 10.38 -1.41
C ARG A 201 20.01 11.74 -0.82
N GLN A 202 20.95 12.33 -0.08
CA GLN A 202 20.84 13.67 0.47
C GLN A 202 21.66 14.63 -0.38
N GLY A 203 21.04 15.25 -1.38
CA GLY A 203 21.67 16.17 -2.33
C GLY A 203 20.99 16.12 -3.69
N ILE A 204 21.16 17.19 -4.46
CA ILE A 204 20.53 17.39 -5.77
C ILE A 204 21.38 16.87 -6.93
N ALA A 205 22.66 16.63 -6.71
CA ALA A 205 23.56 16.19 -7.77
C ALA A 205 23.61 14.66 -7.91
N ASN A 206 23.70 14.17 -9.14
CA ASN A 206 23.84 12.73 -9.41
C ASN A 206 25.12 12.11 -8.85
N SER A 207 26.14 12.91 -8.59
CA SER A 207 27.40 12.47 -7.96
C SER A 207 27.26 12.17 -6.47
N VAL A 208 26.18 12.59 -5.82
CA VAL A 208 25.93 12.24 -4.42
C VAL A 208 25.52 10.78 -4.33
N PRO A 209 26.23 9.93 -3.59
CA PRO A 209 25.88 8.52 -3.48
C PRO A 209 24.60 8.31 -2.68
N PHE A 210 23.98 7.15 -2.86
CA PHE A 210 22.93 6.68 -1.96
C PHE A 210 23.54 6.13 -0.68
N GLU A 211 22.99 6.49 0.45
CA GLU A 211 23.18 5.86 1.74
C GLU A 211 22.11 4.75 1.91
N GLU A 212 22.56 3.57 2.31
CA GLU A 212 21.62 2.47 2.64
C GLU A 212 21.28 2.53 4.13
N ILE A 213 19.99 2.62 4.44
CA ILE A 213 19.48 2.47 5.78
C ILE A 213 18.86 1.07 5.88
N ARG A 214 19.48 0.21 6.65
CA ARG A 214 18.95 -1.12 6.95
C ARG A 214 18.04 -1.03 8.15
N SER A 215 16.76 -1.28 7.92
CA SER A 215 15.78 -1.35 8.99
C SER A 215 15.93 -2.63 9.80
N ALA A 216 15.56 -2.59 11.06
CA ALA A 216 15.51 -3.78 11.89
C ALA A 216 14.58 -4.83 11.25
N SER A 217 14.92 -6.11 11.41
CA SER A 217 14.04 -7.19 10.97
C SER A 217 12.77 -7.20 11.80
N GLY A 218 11.64 -7.33 11.12
CA GLY A 218 10.36 -7.55 11.77
C GLY A 218 10.04 -9.04 11.86
N SER A 219 9.15 -9.40 12.76
CA SER A 219 8.66 -10.79 12.95
C SER A 219 7.56 -11.15 11.95
N GLY A 220 7.79 -11.01 10.64
CA GLY A 220 6.79 -11.35 9.64
C GLY A 220 5.60 -10.37 9.63
N PHE A 221 4.37 -10.86 9.65
CA PHE A 221 3.16 -10.04 9.71
C PHE A 221 2.96 -9.46 11.12
N SER A 222 3.93 -8.70 11.66
CA SER A 222 3.73 -8.11 12.96
C SER A 222 2.79 -6.91 12.86
N PHE A 223 1.71 -7.00 13.61
CA PHE A 223 0.84 -5.89 13.95
C PHE A 223 1.17 -5.37 15.37
N ASP A 224 2.38 -5.61 15.84
CA ASP A 224 2.87 -5.15 17.12
C ASP A 224 3.05 -3.62 17.04
N ALA A 225 2.19 -2.92 17.72
CA ALA A 225 2.18 -1.46 17.83
C ALA A 225 3.11 -0.98 18.97
#